data_2c7da3db6115910450793b0a4b652329
#
_entry.id   2c7da3db6115910450793b0a4b652329
#
_cell.length_a   1.000
_cell.length_b   1.000
_cell.length_c   1.000
_cell.angle_alpha   90.00
_cell.angle_beta   90.00
_cell.angle_gamma   90.00
#
_symmetry.space_group_name_H-M   'P 1'
#
loop_
_entity.id
_entity.type
_entity.pdbx_description
1 polymer ?
#
loop_
_entity_poly.entity_id
_entity_poly.type
_entity_poly.pdbx_seq_one_letter_code
_entity_poly.pdbx_strand_id
1 'polypeptide(L)'
;MGEVICVLHFQNKKWDLVLPDNIPVRLLVDSLSKALNLPTDGTNSYELSLIEDGKTVPIPGSQTLQQASILNGYDLSLLPSMVNLKNMGYLVAKDGTEFPLRENTIIGRYTIEKYVDIDLSPLDTNKVVSRNHAIISRISNDYFIKDAGSLNGTFVNGVQIENGHSVTLRSRDEVCFGPIDQGVKLQFRVK
;
A
#
# COMPACT_ATOMS: atom_id res chain seq x y z
N MET A 1 -1.02 8.03 20.58
CA MET A 1 -0.80 8.35 19.16
C MET A 1 -0.05 9.66 19.16
N GLY A 2 1.10 9.71 18.51
CA GLY A 2 1.81 10.95 18.29
C GLY A 2 1.16 11.72 17.14
N GLU A 3 1.22 13.04 17.23
CA GLU A 3 0.74 13.95 16.20
C GLU A 3 1.81 14.97 15.92
N VAL A 4 1.86 15.43 14.68
CA VAL A 4 2.77 16.48 14.23
C VAL A 4 1.98 17.56 13.49
N ILE A 5 2.31 18.83 13.77
CA ILE A 5 1.72 19.99 13.10
C ILE A 5 2.63 20.34 11.92
N CYS A 6 2.10 20.24 10.70
CA CYS A 6 2.83 20.53 9.46
C CYS A 6 2.07 21.54 8.61
N VAL A 7 2.79 22.28 7.78
CA VAL A 7 2.20 23.12 6.74
C VAL A 7 2.14 22.34 5.44
N LEU A 8 0.95 21.99 4.97
CA LEU A 8 0.79 21.31 3.68
C LEU A 8 0.68 22.32 2.54
N HIS A 9 1.54 22.19 1.56
CA HIS A 9 1.49 22.92 0.28
C HIS A 9 0.90 22.04 -0.81
N PHE A 10 -0.13 22.53 -1.47
CA PHE A 10 -0.69 21.89 -2.65
C PHE A 10 -1.17 22.95 -3.63
N GLN A 11 -0.66 22.90 -4.85
CA GLN A 11 -0.86 23.96 -5.84
C GLN A 11 -0.45 25.33 -5.25
N ASN A 12 -1.34 26.31 -5.24
CA ASN A 12 -1.09 27.67 -4.72
C ASN A 12 -1.67 27.89 -3.32
N LYS A 13 -2.01 26.82 -2.59
CA LYS A 13 -2.63 26.88 -1.27
C LYS A 13 -1.74 26.25 -0.21
N LYS A 14 -1.93 26.71 1.03
CA LYS A 14 -1.26 26.19 2.22
C LYS A 14 -2.28 25.95 3.32
N TRP A 15 -2.09 24.89 4.09
CA TRP A 15 -2.92 24.56 5.25
C TRP A 15 -2.04 24.10 6.40
N ASP A 16 -2.33 24.59 7.59
CA ASP A 16 -1.80 24.00 8.81
C ASP A 16 -2.61 22.75 9.13
N LEU A 17 -1.96 21.62 9.21
CA LEU A 17 -2.58 20.31 9.44
C LEU A 17 -1.98 19.64 10.66
N VAL A 18 -2.82 19.00 11.43
CA VAL A 18 -2.41 18.05 12.47
C VAL A 18 -2.47 16.66 11.85
N LEU A 19 -1.32 16.01 11.73
CA LEU A 19 -1.19 14.70 11.09
C LEU A 19 -0.71 13.66 12.11
N PRO A 20 -1.25 12.43 12.11
CA PRO A 20 -0.70 11.34 12.90
C PRO A 20 0.70 10.99 12.40
N ASP A 21 1.66 10.87 13.31
CA ASP A 21 3.07 10.64 12.99
C ASP A 21 3.45 9.16 12.84
N ASN A 22 2.58 8.25 13.28
CA ASN A 22 2.82 6.81 13.43
C ASN A 22 2.13 5.93 12.40
N ILE A 23 1.45 6.51 11.42
CA ILE A 23 0.87 5.77 10.30
C ILE A 23 1.71 5.94 9.03
N PRO A 24 1.73 4.94 8.12
CA PRO A 24 2.46 5.07 6.85
C PRO A 24 2.01 6.28 6.04
N VAL A 25 2.99 7.00 5.46
CA VAL A 25 2.76 8.22 4.67
C VAL A 25 1.78 8.00 3.53
N ARG A 26 1.80 6.82 2.88
CA ARG A 26 0.82 6.50 1.83
C ARG A 26 -0.63 6.65 2.28
N LEU A 27 -0.94 6.38 3.57
CA LEU A 27 -2.28 6.54 4.12
C LEU A 27 -2.65 7.99 4.33
N LEU A 28 -1.68 8.79 4.75
CA LEU A 28 -1.85 10.24 4.81
C LEU A 28 -2.15 10.77 3.42
N VAL A 29 -1.40 10.33 2.41
CA VAL A 29 -1.62 10.72 1.01
C VAL A 29 -3.01 10.31 0.53
N ASP A 30 -3.45 9.08 0.80
CA ASP A 30 -4.78 8.61 0.41
C ASP A 30 -5.90 9.44 1.09
N SER A 31 -5.73 9.77 2.38
CA SER A 31 -6.68 10.59 3.14
C SER A 31 -6.68 12.04 2.65
N LEU A 32 -5.52 12.63 2.42
CA LEU A 32 -5.38 13.98 1.88
C LEU A 32 -5.96 14.08 0.46
N SER A 33 -5.70 13.10 -0.38
CA SER A 33 -6.23 13.05 -1.73
C SER A 33 -7.77 13.03 -1.74
N LYS A 34 -8.38 12.24 -0.85
CA LYS A 34 -9.84 12.22 -0.66
C LYS A 34 -10.37 13.56 -0.14
N ALA A 35 -9.73 14.13 0.87
CA ALA A 35 -10.14 15.41 1.46
C ALA A 35 -10.05 16.58 0.47
N LEU A 36 -9.08 16.52 -0.44
CA LEU A 36 -8.88 17.53 -1.50
C LEU A 36 -9.63 17.22 -2.80
N ASN A 37 -10.45 16.14 -2.81
CA ASN A 37 -11.18 15.67 -4.01
C ASN A 37 -10.26 15.46 -5.22
N LEU A 38 -9.07 14.92 -5.00
CA LEU A 38 -8.11 14.63 -6.07
C LEU A 38 -8.50 13.35 -6.80
N PRO A 39 -8.29 13.28 -8.13
CA PRO A 39 -8.55 12.06 -8.87
C PRO A 39 -7.59 10.95 -8.40
N THR A 40 -8.17 9.84 -7.95
CA THR A 40 -7.44 8.63 -7.49
C THR A 40 -7.88 7.42 -8.30
N ASP A 41 -7.89 7.55 -9.61
CA ASP A 41 -8.41 6.57 -10.57
C ASP A 41 -7.40 5.49 -10.98
N GLY A 42 -6.33 5.32 -10.20
CA GLY A 42 -5.24 4.39 -10.51
C GLY A 42 -4.25 4.91 -11.55
N THR A 43 -4.59 5.99 -12.28
CA THR A 43 -3.69 6.67 -13.22
C THR A 43 -2.99 7.86 -12.59
N ASN A 44 -3.64 8.48 -11.60
CA ASN A 44 -3.12 9.60 -10.83
C ASN A 44 -2.79 9.13 -9.42
N SER A 45 -1.54 9.18 -9.06
CA SER A 45 -1.06 8.98 -7.70
C SER A 45 -0.39 10.25 -7.21
N TYR A 46 -0.36 10.43 -5.90
CA TYR A 46 0.30 11.55 -5.26
C TYR A 46 1.37 11.04 -4.31
N GLU A 47 2.35 11.88 -4.06
CA GLU A 47 3.39 11.62 -3.06
C GLU A 47 3.51 12.80 -2.11
N LEU A 48 3.83 12.51 -0.86
CA LEU A 48 4.14 13.52 0.14
C LEU A 48 5.64 13.74 0.16
N SER A 49 6.06 14.98 0.05
CA SER A 49 7.47 15.38 0.05
C SER A 49 7.72 16.41 1.14
N LEU A 50 8.87 16.34 1.76
CA LEU A 50 9.40 17.40 2.61
C LEU A 50 9.91 18.57 1.75
N ILE A 51 9.63 19.80 2.15
CA ILE A 51 10.23 21.00 1.55
C ILE A 51 11.39 21.43 2.45
N GLU A 52 12.60 21.32 1.94
CA GLU A 52 13.84 21.71 2.62
C GLU A 52 14.73 22.50 1.68
N ASP A 53 15.16 23.70 2.11
CA ASP A 53 16.01 24.62 1.31
C ASP A 53 15.47 24.88 -0.11
N GLY A 54 14.15 24.98 -0.25
CA GLY A 54 13.48 25.23 -1.54
C GLY A 54 13.45 24.03 -2.47
N LYS A 55 13.83 22.84 -2.00
CA LYS A 55 13.76 21.57 -2.72
C LYS A 55 12.71 20.67 -2.10
N THR A 56 12.14 19.79 -2.92
CA THR A 56 11.22 18.75 -2.46
C THR A 56 11.95 17.42 -2.38
N VAL A 57 11.89 16.79 -1.21
CA VAL A 57 12.46 15.46 -0.97
C VAL A 57 11.30 14.49 -0.70
N PRO A 58 11.06 13.52 -1.58
CA PRO A 58 9.96 12.56 -1.41
C PRO A 58 10.11 11.76 -0.11
N ILE A 59 9.02 11.62 0.62
CA ILE A 59 8.95 10.74 1.80
C ILE A 59 8.41 9.39 1.34
N PRO A 60 9.18 8.29 1.51
CA PRO A 60 8.73 6.96 1.09
C PRO A 60 7.37 6.61 1.71
N GLY A 61 6.43 6.16 0.90
CA GLY A 61 5.05 5.86 1.35
C GLY A 61 4.96 4.77 2.42
N SER A 62 5.98 3.91 2.53
CA SER A 62 6.09 2.87 3.57
C SER A 62 6.58 3.39 4.92
N GLN A 63 7.20 4.57 4.97
CA GLN A 63 7.64 5.20 6.22
C GLN A 63 6.49 5.94 6.90
N THR A 64 6.64 6.17 8.20
CA THR A 64 5.80 7.10 8.97
C THR A 64 6.46 8.47 9.04
N LEU A 65 5.72 9.54 9.39
CA LEU A 65 6.32 10.86 9.59
C LEU A 65 7.37 10.82 10.70
N GLN A 66 7.14 10.02 11.75
CA GLN A 66 8.12 9.80 12.82
C GLN A 66 9.42 9.17 12.31
N GLN A 67 9.33 8.13 11.45
CA GLN A 67 10.51 7.49 10.85
C GLN A 67 11.24 8.40 9.87
N ALA A 68 10.53 9.30 9.21
CA ALA A 68 11.10 10.33 8.35
C ALA A 68 11.64 11.54 9.13
N SER A 69 11.60 11.52 10.48
CA SER A 69 12.04 12.59 11.36
C SER A 69 11.33 13.94 11.12
N ILE A 70 10.06 13.89 10.70
CA ILE A 70 9.24 15.08 10.50
C ILE A 70 8.78 15.60 11.86
N LEU A 71 9.08 16.87 12.12
CA LEU A 71 8.76 17.55 13.37
C LEU A 71 7.71 18.66 13.15
N ASN A 72 7.22 19.22 14.24
CA ASN A 72 6.30 20.36 14.18
C ASN A 72 6.91 21.55 13.42
N GLY A 73 6.11 22.16 12.56
CA GLY A 73 6.51 23.32 11.77
C GLY A 73 7.17 22.99 10.43
N TYR A 74 7.32 21.68 10.10
CA TYR A 74 7.85 21.30 8.78
C TYR A 74 6.83 21.62 7.67
N ASP A 75 7.37 22.08 6.53
CA ASP A 75 6.62 22.28 5.30
C ASP A 75 6.62 20.99 4.46
N LEU A 76 5.44 20.50 4.15
CA LEU A 76 5.22 19.33 3.31
C LEU A 76 4.56 19.75 2.00
N SER A 77 4.83 19.04 0.93
CA SER A 77 4.17 19.24 -0.37
C SER A 77 3.51 17.96 -0.83
N LEU A 78 2.25 18.06 -1.27
CA LEU A 78 1.56 16.97 -1.96
C LEU A 78 1.73 17.19 -3.47
N LEU A 79 2.47 16.31 -4.11
CA LEU A 79 2.79 16.40 -5.54
C LEU A 79 2.22 15.23 -6.31
N PRO A 80 1.84 15.41 -7.59
CA PRO A 80 1.57 14.28 -8.45
C PRO A 80 2.80 13.37 -8.50
N SER A 81 2.62 12.09 -8.15
CA SER A 81 3.70 11.12 -8.25
C SER A 81 3.89 10.73 -9.72
N MET A 82 5.10 10.86 -10.21
CA MET A 82 5.48 10.35 -11.54
C MET A 82 5.66 8.84 -11.50
N VAL A 83 4.70 8.12 -10.89
CA VAL A 83 4.70 6.66 -10.96
C VAL A 83 4.60 6.27 -12.42
N ASN A 84 5.64 5.59 -12.89
CA ASN A 84 5.63 5.03 -14.23
C ASN A 84 4.58 3.90 -14.26
N LEU A 85 3.38 4.23 -14.76
CA LEU A 85 2.24 3.29 -14.85
C LEU A 85 2.49 2.13 -15.82
N LYS A 86 3.57 2.21 -16.61
CA LYS A 86 4.01 1.08 -17.43
C LYS A 86 4.45 -0.05 -16.52
N ASN A 87 3.86 -1.21 -16.71
CA ASN A 87 4.11 -2.41 -15.93
C ASN A 87 3.60 -2.35 -14.48
N MET A 88 2.49 -1.67 -14.23
CA MET A 88 1.86 -1.72 -12.91
C MET A 88 1.20 -3.08 -12.69
N GLY A 89 1.47 -3.69 -11.53
CA GLY A 89 0.89 -4.97 -11.13
C GLY A 89 -0.45 -4.76 -10.42
N TYR A 90 -1.33 -5.73 -10.58
CA TYR A 90 -2.65 -5.78 -9.93
C TYR A 90 -2.91 -7.19 -9.42
N LEU A 91 -3.61 -7.29 -8.29
CA LEU A 91 -4.34 -8.50 -7.94
C LEU A 91 -5.78 -8.33 -8.40
N VAL A 92 -6.32 -9.32 -9.09
CA VAL A 92 -7.65 -9.26 -9.70
C VAL A 92 -8.52 -10.36 -9.12
N ALA A 93 -9.67 -10.00 -8.57
CA ALA A 93 -10.65 -10.94 -8.04
C ALA A 93 -11.50 -11.55 -9.19
N LYS A 94 -12.23 -12.63 -8.89
CA LYS A 94 -13.09 -13.32 -9.88
C LYS A 94 -14.19 -12.43 -10.46
N ASP A 95 -14.68 -11.47 -9.68
CA ASP A 95 -15.69 -10.49 -10.11
C ASP A 95 -15.12 -9.35 -10.96
N GLY A 96 -13.80 -9.35 -11.19
CA GLY A 96 -13.11 -8.31 -11.94
C GLY A 96 -12.59 -7.16 -11.09
N THR A 97 -12.83 -7.16 -9.78
CA THR A 97 -12.28 -6.14 -8.88
C THR A 97 -10.76 -6.15 -8.93
N GLU A 98 -10.14 -5.00 -9.20
CA GLU A 98 -8.70 -4.83 -9.33
C GLU A 98 -8.12 -4.11 -8.12
N PHE A 99 -7.07 -4.68 -7.54
CA PHE A 99 -6.32 -4.12 -6.43
C PHE A 99 -4.92 -3.73 -6.93
N PRO A 100 -4.62 -2.42 -7.10
CA PRO A 100 -3.33 -1.98 -7.59
C PRO A 100 -2.22 -2.27 -6.57
N LEU A 101 -1.07 -2.73 -7.07
CA LEU A 101 0.10 -3.04 -6.26
C LEU A 101 1.09 -1.89 -6.30
N ARG A 102 1.51 -1.45 -5.13
CA ARG A 102 2.53 -0.41 -4.91
C ARG A 102 3.89 -1.05 -4.60
N GLU A 103 4.90 -0.23 -4.29
CA GLU A 103 6.25 -0.70 -3.94
C GLU A 103 6.26 -1.77 -2.85
N ASN A 104 5.47 -1.56 -1.79
CA ASN A 104 5.24 -2.54 -0.73
C ASN A 104 3.75 -2.53 -0.40
N THR A 105 3.06 -3.59 -0.74
CA THR A 105 1.62 -3.73 -0.53
C THR A 105 1.36 -4.77 0.55
N ILE A 106 0.81 -4.35 1.67
CA ILE A 106 0.40 -5.21 2.79
C ILE A 106 -1.01 -5.72 2.53
N ILE A 107 -1.18 -7.04 2.56
CA ILE A 107 -2.44 -7.70 2.25
C ILE A 107 -2.91 -8.48 3.47
N GLY A 108 -4.20 -8.38 3.78
CA GLY A 108 -4.76 -9.13 4.89
C GLY A 108 -6.17 -8.69 5.24
N ARG A 109 -6.58 -8.95 6.47
CA ARG A 109 -7.87 -8.54 7.03
C ARG A 109 -7.68 -7.26 7.83
N TYR A 110 -8.33 -6.18 7.40
CA TYR A 110 -8.29 -4.90 8.10
C TYR A 110 -8.84 -4.99 9.52
N THR A 111 -8.19 -4.30 10.45
CA THR A 111 -8.71 -4.03 11.79
C THR A 111 -8.31 -2.61 12.20
N ILE A 112 -9.04 -2.01 13.15
CA ILE A 112 -8.70 -0.67 13.69
C ILE A 112 -7.25 -0.60 14.21
N GLU A 113 -6.75 -1.72 14.72
CA GLU A 113 -5.39 -1.80 15.28
C GLU A 113 -4.33 -2.11 14.23
N LYS A 114 -4.71 -2.62 13.07
CA LYS A 114 -3.79 -3.06 12.04
C LYS A 114 -4.28 -2.72 10.64
N TYR A 115 -3.55 -1.83 10.02
CA TYR A 115 -3.80 -1.41 8.66
C TYR A 115 -3.24 -2.41 7.63
N VAL A 116 -3.96 -2.54 6.52
CA VAL A 116 -3.55 -3.26 5.31
C VAL A 116 -3.85 -2.40 4.08
N ASP A 117 -3.04 -2.52 3.04
CA ASP A 117 -3.26 -1.80 1.78
C ASP A 117 -4.40 -2.43 0.97
N ILE A 118 -4.49 -3.76 1.02
CA ILE A 118 -5.57 -4.53 0.41
C ILE A 118 -6.30 -5.28 1.53
N ASP A 119 -7.53 -4.84 1.80
CA ASP A 119 -8.42 -5.52 2.74
C ASP A 119 -9.17 -6.63 2.03
N LEU A 120 -8.88 -7.87 2.42
CA LEU A 120 -9.55 -9.05 1.89
C LEU A 120 -10.78 -9.47 2.70
N SER A 121 -11.15 -8.75 3.77
CA SER A 121 -12.33 -9.07 4.60
C SER A 121 -13.61 -9.23 3.79
N PRO A 122 -13.91 -8.41 2.76
CA PRO A 122 -15.12 -8.55 1.96
C PRO A 122 -15.14 -9.82 1.10
N LEU A 123 -13.98 -10.39 0.79
CA LEU A 123 -13.83 -11.59 -0.04
C LEU A 123 -13.64 -12.86 0.81
N ASP A 124 -13.30 -12.71 2.09
CA ASP A 124 -12.97 -13.80 3.01
C ASP A 124 -14.20 -14.32 3.75
N THR A 125 -15.07 -15.04 3.04
CA THR A 125 -16.29 -15.61 3.61
C THR A 125 -16.02 -16.64 4.70
N ASN A 126 -14.88 -17.32 4.64
CA ASN A 126 -14.49 -18.39 5.57
C ASN A 126 -13.67 -17.88 6.77
N LYS A 127 -13.33 -16.59 6.80
CA LYS A 127 -12.52 -15.94 7.86
C LYS A 127 -11.15 -16.60 8.07
N VAL A 128 -10.51 -17.00 6.99
CA VAL A 128 -9.22 -17.69 6.99
C VAL A 128 -8.03 -16.76 6.73
N VAL A 129 -8.28 -15.52 6.32
CA VAL A 129 -7.23 -14.51 6.06
C VAL A 129 -6.77 -13.88 7.36
N SER A 130 -5.46 -13.87 7.60
CA SER A 130 -4.82 -13.22 8.75
C SER A 130 -4.84 -11.69 8.61
N ARG A 131 -4.77 -10.95 9.75
CA ARG A 131 -4.71 -9.48 9.78
C ARG A 131 -3.52 -8.92 8.99
N ASN A 132 -2.36 -9.58 9.09
CA ASN A 132 -1.19 -9.34 8.27
C ASN A 132 -0.88 -10.68 7.61
N HIS A 133 -1.34 -10.86 6.36
CA HIS A 133 -1.30 -12.17 5.72
C HIS A 133 -0.09 -12.32 4.82
N ALA A 134 0.09 -11.39 3.90
CA ALA A 134 1.20 -11.38 2.97
C ALA A 134 1.66 -9.96 2.62
N ILE A 135 2.85 -9.84 2.08
CA ILE A 135 3.41 -8.59 1.57
C ILE A 135 3.85 -8.83 0.12
N ILE A 136 3.42 -7.97 -0.79
CA ILE A 136 3.95 -7.93 -2.15
C ILE A 136 4.87 -6.72 -2.24
N SER A 137 6.11 -6.96 -2.64
CA SER A 137 7.12 -5.92 -2.89
C SER A 137 7.42 -5.82 -4.38
N ARG A 138 7.57 -4.59 -4.87
CA ARG A 138 8.06 -4.31 -6.22
C ARG A 138 9.51 -3.87 -6.16
N ILE A 139 10.38 -4.56 -6.91
CA ILE A 139 11.79 -4.21 -7.07
C ILE A 139 12.02 -4.02 -8.57
N SER A 140 12.27 -2.79 -8.99
CA SER A 140 12.33 -2.42 -10.41
C SER A 140 11.01 -2.74 -11.14
N ASN A 141 10.99 -3.75 -12.00
CA ASN A 141 9.80 -4.20 -12.73
C ASN A 141 9.26 -5.54 -12.25
N ASP A 142 9.90 -6.16 -11.27
CA ASP A 142 9.53 -7.48 -10.75
C ASP A 142 8.75 -7.37 -9.44
N TYR A 143 7.79 -8.27 -9.28
CA TYR A 143 6.96 -8.37 -8.09
C TYR A 143 7.30 -9.65 -7.32
N PHE A 144 7.44 -9.51 -6.02
CA PHE A 144 7.77 -10.60 -5.10
C PHE A 144 6.72 -10.67 -4.01
N ILE A 145 6.20 -11.86 -3.75
CA ILE A 145 5.27 -12.10 -2.65
C ILE A 145 5.95 -12.90 -1.55
N LYS A 146 5.69 -12.51 -0.30
CA LYS A 146 6.15 -13.17 0.91
C LYS A 146 4.98 -13.36 1.86
N ASP A 147 4.89 -14.54 2.48
CA ASP A 147 4.00 -14.75 3.62
C ASP A 147 4.49 -13.94 4.83
N ALA A 148 3.60 -13.22 5.49
CA ALA A 148 3.90 -12.34 6.62
C ALA A 148 3.69 -13.02 7.99
N GLY A 149 3.77 -14.35 8.06
CA GLY A 149 3.48 -15.14 9.23
C GLY A 149 1.97 -15.39 9.38
N SER A 150 1.31 -15.67 8.28
CA SER A 150 -0.12 -15.99 8.28
C SER A 150 -0.41 -17.32 9.00
N LEU A 151 -1.63 -17.47 9.53
CA LEU A 151 -2.04 -18.71 10.22
C LEU A 151 -2.21 -19.87 9.23
N ASN A 152 -2.71 -19.59 8.05
CA ASN A 152 -3.17 -20.61 7.09
C ASN A 152 -2.32 -20.69 5.82
N GLY A 153 -1.25 -19.88 5.73
CA GLY A 153 -0.33 -19.86 4.61
C GLY A 153 -0.80 -19.06 3.40
N THR A 154 0.18 -18.67 2.60
CA THR A 154 0.01 -18.02 1.28
C THR A 154 0.50 -18.99 0.21
N PHE A 155 -0.24 -19.09 -0.89
CA PHE A 155 0.07 -20.03 -1.98
C PHE A 155 0.15 -19.30 -3.31
N VAL A 156 1.10 -19.70 -4.15
CA VAL A 156 1.21 -19.25 -5.55
C VAL A 156 1.07 -20.48 -6.45
N ASN A 157 0.07 -20.46 -7.34
CA ASN A 157 -0.24 -21.59 -8.23
C ASN A 157 -0.37 -22.94 -7.48
N GLY A 158 -0.97 -22.90 -6.29
CA GLY A 158 -1.18 -24.09 -5.45
C GLY A 158 0.03 -24.52 -4.63
N VAL A 159 1.18 -23.85 -4.74
CA VAL A 159 2.39 -24.14 -3.96
C VAL A 159 2.51 -23.16 -2.80
N GLN A 160 2.62 -23.66 -1.58
CA GLN A 160 2.78 -22.83 -0.39
C GLN A 160 4.13 -22.10 -0.38
N ILE A 161 4.10 -20.83 -0.04
CA ILE A 161 5.33 -20.05 0.20
C ILE A 161 5.92 -20.49 1.53
N GLU A 162 7.17 -20.94 1.50
CA GLU A 162 7.89 -21.31 2.71
C GLU A 162 8.16 -20.08 3.60
N ASN A 163 8.14 -20.30 4.92
CA ASN A 163 8.37 -19.21 5.87
C ASN A 163 9.74 -18.56 5.65
N GLY A 164 9.73 -17.24 5.58
CA GLY A 164 10.94 -16.43 5.35
C GLY A 164 11.34 -16.28 3.88
N HIS A 165 10.74 -17.02 2.94
CA HIS A 165 11.04 -16.95 1.51
C HIS A 165 10.10 -15.98 0.78
N SER A 166 10.56 -15.50 -0.36
CA SER A 166 9.77 -14.71 -1.30
C SER A 166 9.71 -15.44 -2.64
N VAL A 167 8.55 -15.37 -3.30
CA VAL A 167 8.31 -15.95 -4.62
C VAL A 167 8.08 -14.84 -5.62
N THR A 168 8.73 -14.91 -6.78
CA THR A 168 8.50 -13.97 -7.90
C THR A 168 7.14 -14.23 -8.52
N LEU A 169 6.33 -13.18 -8.66
CA LEU A 169 5.03 -13.24 -9.32
C LEU A 169 5.18 -12.98 -10.82
N ARG A 170 4.54 -13.80 -11.61
CA ARG A 170 4.42 -13.66 -13.06
C ARG A 170 2.97 -13.38 -13.44
N SER A 171 2.76 -12.58 -14.47
CA SER A 171 1.40 -12.27 -14.93
C SER A 171 0.61 -13.55 -15.20
N ARG A 172 -0.60 -13.63 -14.64
CA ARG A 172 -1.55 -14.75 -14.58
C ARG A 172 -1.32 -15.75 -13.45
N ASP A 173 -0.32 -15.56 -12.57
CA ASP A 173 -0.22 -16.40 -11.39
C ASP A 173 -1.46 -16.26 -10.50
N GLU A 174 -1.96 -17.38 -9.98
CA GLU A 174 -3.00 -17.40 -8.96
C GLU A 174 -2.33 -17.30 -7.58
N VAL A 175 -2.76 -16.33 -6.80
CA VAL A 175 -2.35 -16.16 -5.40
C VAL A 175 -3.54 -16.52 -4.50
N CYS A 176 -3.34 -17.44 -3.56
CA CYS A 176 -4.35 -17.84 -2.59
C CYS A 176 -3.90 -17.47 -1.17
N PHE A 177 -4.77 -16.76 -0.46
CA PHE A 177 -4.57 -16.33 0.93
C PHE A 177 -5.42 -17.20 1.85
N GLY A 178 -4.78 -18.14 2.53
CA GLY A 178 -5.42 -19.20 3.31
C GLY A 178 -5.46 -20.55 2.59
N PRO A 179 -6.11 -21.57 3.16
CA PRO A 179 -6.14 -22.92 2.58
C PRO A 179 -6.67 -22.92 1.15
N ILE A 180 -6.12 -23.75 0.27
CA ILE A 180 -6.39 -23.75 -1.18
C ILE A 180 -7.90 -23.90 -1.50
N ASP A 181 -8.62 -24.63 -0.70
CA ASP A 181 -10.07 -24.92 -0.85
C ASP A 181 -10.98 -23.85 -0.24
N GLN A 182 -10.47 -23.02 0.69
CA GLN A 182 -11.26 -22.06 1.47
C GLN A 182 -10.73 -20.63 1.38
N GLY A 183 -9.49 -20.45 0.93
CA GLY A 183 -8.80 -19.16 0.88
C GLY A 183 -9.33 -18.23 -0.20
N VAL A 184 -8.97 -16.96 -0.06
CA VAL A 184 -9.24 -15.93 -1.06
C VAL A 184 -8.26 -16.06 -2.21
N LYS A 185 -8.76 -16.26 -3.43
CA LYS A 185 -7.97 -16.43 -4.65
C LYS A 185 -8.04 -15.18 -5.52
N LEU A 186 -6.88 -14.65 -5.84
CA LEU A 186 -6.72 -13.49 -6.72
C LEU A 186 -5.71 -13.83 -7.82
N GLN A 187 -5.89 -13.25 -9.01
CA GLN A 187 -4.95 -13.42 -10.11
C GLN A 187 -4.01 -12.22 -10.19
N PHE A 188 -2.71 -12.44 -10.22
CA PHE A 188 -1.73 -11.38 -10.46
C PHE A 188 -1.69 -11.03 -11.95
N ARG A 189 -1.70 -9.74 -12.28
CA ARG A 189 -1.60 -9.19 -13.65
C ARG A 189 -0.68 -7.99 -13.68
N VAL A 190 0.00 -7.79 -14.80
CA VAL A 190 0.75 -6.57 -15.14
C VAL A 190 0.10 -5.96 -16.37
N LYS A 191 -0.16 -4.66 -16.32
CA LYS A 191 -0.70 -3.85 -17.45
C LYS A 191 0.39 -3.00 -18.06
#